data_3fefbc6b05d4ba3ed541d2b1d3a7d37a
#
_entry.id   3fefbc6b05d4ba3ed541d2b1d3a7d37a
#
_cell.length_a   1.000
_cell.length_b   1.000
_cell.length_c   1.000
_cell.angle_alpha   90.00
_cell.angle_beta   90.00
_cell.angle_gamma   90.00
#
_symmetry.space_group_name_H-M   'P 1'
#
loop_
_entity.id
_entity.type
_entity.pdbx_description
1 polymer ?
#
loop_
_entity_poly.entity_id
_entity_poly.type
_entity_poly.pdbx_seq_one_letter_code
_entity_poly.pdbx_strand_id
1 'polypeptide(L)'
;MDESQSEWKRLDRFVEMRSAWLTVIGEHFQDDLGKNLEYWRVEKADSVVILTMKSDQFLLPVPIYRPGLDQVTLDFPGGRVPPDQTPEIMVPDILKRELGIVPEDIFKLTALNRTGWAINSSFSNQKLYGFAVQIHPDAAVISEKIGATYPITFSGINALLQDLTCLQCRAMVLEWERIRTSPVM
;
A
#
# COMPACT_ATOMS: atom_id res chain seq x y z
N MET A 1 -13.00 -15.00 31.05
CA MET A 1 -13.98 -15.35 29.98
C MET A 1 -13.14 -15.80 28.82
N ASP A 2 -13.17 -17.08 28.54
CA ASP A 2 -12.44 -17.71 27.44
C ASP A 2 -13.19 -17.30 26.14
N GLU A 3 -12.71 -16.27 25.46
CA GLU A 3 -13.16 -15.95 24.11
C GLU A 3 -12.55 -17.01 23.19
N SER A 4 -13.22 -18.16 23.09
CA SER A 4 -12.98 -19.06 21.97
C SER A 4 -13.29 -18.28 20.71
N GLN A 5 -12.27 -17.77 20.02
CA GLN A 5 -12.42 -17.21 18.66
C GLN A 5 -13.13 -18.29 17.84
N SER A 6 -14.37 -17.99 17.42
CA SER A 6 -15.11 -18.90 16.55
C SER A 6 -14.41 -18.94 15.20
N GLU A 7 -13.66 -19.99 14.96
CA GLU A 7 -13.00 -20.22 13.68
C GLU A 7 -13.96 -20.99 12.79
N TRP A 8 -14.22 -20.45 11.61
CA TRP A 8 -14.96 -21.18 10.58
C TRP A 8 -14.15 -22.39 10.12
N LYS A 9 -14.81 -23.53 10.02
CA LYS A 9 -14.19 -24.75 9.54
C LYS A 9 -14.22 -24.79 8.02
N ARG A 10 -13.04 -24.82 7.38
CA ARG A 10 -12.95 -25.08 5.94
C ARG A 10 -13.31 -26.56 5.67
N LEU A 11 -14.29 -26.78 4.81
CA LEU A 11 -14.76 -28.11 4.41
C LEU A 11 -13.97 -28.61 3.20
N ASP A 12 -14.00 -27.88 2.11
CA ASP A 12 -13.27 -28.20 0.88
C ASP A 12 -12.89 -26.94 0.10
N ARG A 13 -12.11 -27.13 -0.94
CA ARG A 13 -11.77 -26.13 -1.97
C ARG A 13 -12.21 -26.66 -3.31
N PHE A 14 -13.21 -26.04 -3.95
CA PHE A 14 -13.78 -26.46 -5.21
C PHE A 14 -13.22 -25.70 -6.42
N VAL A 15 -12.59 -24.54 -6.22
CA VAL A 15 -11.89 -23.75 -7.26
C VAL A 15 -10.55 -23.26 -6.76
N GLU A 16 -9.53 -23.42 -7.59
CA GLU A 16 -8.22 -22.78 -7.43
C GLU A 16 -7.65 -22.42 -8.81
N MET A 17 -7.63 -21.13 -9.14
CA MET A 17 -7.06 -20.62 -10.39
C MET A 17 -5.86 -19.73 -10.08
N ARG A 18 -4.69 -20.12 -10.59
CA ARG A 18 -3.41 -19.42 -10.35
C ARG A 18 -2.97 -18.63 -11.56
N SER A 19 -2.48 -17.43 -11.32
CA SER A 19 -1.76 -16.60 -12.28
C SER A 19 -0.45 -16.12 -11.68
N ALA A 20 0.38 -15.43 -12.47
CA ALA A 20 1.58 -14.75 -11.94
C ALA A 20 1.24 -13.60 -10.95
N TRP A 21 -0.05 -13.23 -10.84
CA TRP A 21 -0.47 -12.02 -10.14
C TRP A 21 -1.30 -12.29 -8.89
N LEU A 22 -2.08 -13.34 -8.90
CA LEU A 22 -2.99 -13.72 -7.82
C LEU A 22 -3.47 -15.16 -8.00
N THR A 23 -3.99 -15.75 -6.92
CA THR A 23 -4.77 -17.00 -6.96
C THR A 23 -6.21 -16.67 -6.59
N VAL A 24 -7.16 -17.11 -7.43
CA VAL A 24 -8.60 -17.06 -7.10
C VAL A 24 -8.97 -18.39 -6.46
N ILE A 25 -9.67 -18.35 -5.34
CA ILE A 25 -10.02 -19.50 -4.54
C ILE A 25 -11.51 -19.48 -4.23
N GLY A 26 -12.19 -20.61 -4.52
CA GLY A 26 -13.55 -20.91 -4.07
C GLY A 26 -13.52 -22.04 -3.04
N GLU A 27 -14.08 -21.81 -1.87
CA GLU A 27 -14.06 -22.75 -0.73
C GLU A 27 -15.45 -22.84 -0.07
N HIS A 28 -15.77 -24.03 0.45
CA HIS A 28 -16.89 -24.17 1.38
C HIS A 28 -16.38 -24.09 2.82
N PHE A 29 -17.09 -23.32 3.62
CA PHE A 29 -16.88 -23.20 5.06
C PHE A 29 -18.13 -23.60 5.82
N GLN A 30 -17.95 -24.03 7.06
CA GLN A 30 -19.01 -24.12 8.05
C GLN A 30 -18.72 -23.09 9.14
N ASP A 31 -19.70 -22.23 9.41
CA ASP A 31 -19.61 -21.23 10.47
C ASP A 31 -19.79 -21.87 11.86
N ASP A 32 -19.68 -21.04 12.90
CA ASP A 32 -19.86 -21.43 14.31
C ASP A 32 -21.30 -21.85 14.67
N LEU A 33 -22.27 -21.56 13.80
CA LEU A 33 -23.67 -21.99 13.93
C LEU A 33 -23.95 -23.30 13.15
N GLY A 34 -22.94 -23.88 12.52
CA GLY A 34 -23.07 -25.09 11.68
C GLY A 34 -23.60 -24.85 10.27
N LYS A 35 -23.76 -23.58 9.85
CA LYS A 35 -24.24 -23.23 8.50
C LYS A 35 -23.13 -23.34 7.48
N ASN A 36 -23.41 -24.02 6.36
CA ASN A 36 -22.48 -24.09 5.23
C ASN A 36 -22.58 -22.84 4.37
N LEU A 37 -21.41 -22.29 3.98
CA LEU A 37 -21.23 -21.07 3.22
C LEU A 37 -20.29 -21.34 2.05
N GLU A 38 -20.63 -20.82 0.86
CA GLU A 38 -19.70 -20.72 -0.25
C GLU A 38 -18.94 -19.38 -0.13
N TYR A 39 -17.61 -19.42 -0.23
CA TYR A 39 -16.77 -18.25 -0.05
C TYR A 39 -15.74 -18.13 -1.17
N TRP A 40 -15.65 -16.94 -1.74
CA TRP A 40 -14.67 -16.59 -2.77
C TRP A 40 -13.68 -15.57 -2.23
N ARG A 41 -12.40 -15.86 -2.43
CA ARG A 41 -11.32 -14.97 -2.03
C ARG A 41 -10.15 -15.00 -2.99
N VAL A 42 -9.25 -14.04 -2.86
CA VAL A 42 -8.00 -14.01 -3.62
C VAL A 42 -6.79 -14.04 -2.69
N GLU A 43 -5.75 -14.75 -3.11
CA GLU A 43 -4.44 -14.66 -2.52
C GLU A 43 -3.53 -13.82 -3.41
N LYS A 44 -2.88 -12.81 -2.81
CA LYS A 44 -1.98 -11.88 -3.49
C LYS A 44 -0.78 -11.61 -2.60
N ALA A 45 0.33 -11.21 -3.24
CA ALA A 45 1.48 -10.68 -2.54
C ALA A 45 1.12 -9.36 -1.80
N ASP A 46 1.78 -9.13 -0.69
CA ASP A 46 1.68 -7.88 0.05
C ASP A 46 2.14 -6.67 -0.79
N SER A 47 1.72 -5.49 -0.41
CA SER A 47 2.00 -4.24 -1.12
C SER A 47 2.77 -3.25 -0.27
N VAL A 48 3.61 -2.46 -0.92
CA VAL A 48 4.27 -1.28 -0.36
C VAL A 48 3.71 -0.03 -1.03
N VAL A 49 3.47 1.03 -0.25
CA VAL A 49 3.23 2.41 -0.71
C VAL A 49 4.20 3.34 0.00
N ILE A 50 4.83 4.25 -0.75
CA ILE A 50 5.90 5.10 -0.27
C ILE A 50 5.54 6.57 -0.43
N LEU A 51 5.28 7.27 0.67
CA LEU A 51 5.15 8.73 0.68
C LEU A 51 6.52 9.35 0.52
N THR A 52 6.85 9.79 -0.69
CA THR A 52 8.15 10.39 -1.01
C THR A 52 8.09 11.89 -0.82
N MET A 53 9.04 12.44 -0.05
CA MET A 53 9.10 13.86 0.28
C MET A 53 10.47 14.43 -0.04
N LYS A 54 10.48 15.62 -0.65
CA LYS A 54 11.66 16.46 -0.83
C LYS A 54 11.37 17.84 -0.29
N SER A 55 12.16 18.30 0.68
CA SER A 55 11.87 19.53 1.41
C SER A 55 10.43 19.52 1.96
N ASP A 56 9.62 20.51 1.65
CA ASP A 56 8.24 20.64 2.12
C ASP A 56 7.22 20.20 1.06
N GLN A 57 7.56 19.20 0.22
CA GLN A 57 6.68 18.73 -0.84
C GLN A 57 6.63 17.19 -0.92
N PHE A 58 5.44 16.66 -1.16
CA PHE A 58 5.29 15.30 -1.67
C PHE A 58 5.65 15.25 -3.15
N LEU A 59 6.34 14.17 -3.55
CA LEU A 59 6.65 13.87 -4.95
C LEU A 59 5.87 12.63 -5.37
N LEU A 60 5.12 12.73 -6.45
CA LEU A 60 4.39 11.61 -7.03
C LEU A 60 4.86 11.34 -8.46
N PRO A 61 4.93 10.07 -8.87
CA PRO A 61 5.31 9.70 -10.22
C PRO A 61 4.26 10.12 -11.24
N VAL A 62 4.62 10.04 -12.52
CA VAL A 62 3.69 10.27 -13.63
C VAL A 62 2.48 9.35 -13.49
N PRO A 63 1.25 9.90 -13.63
CA PRO A 63 0.03 9.10 -13.58
C PRO A 63 0.05 7.96 -14.59
N ILE A 64 -0.48 6.80 -14.21
CA ILE A 64 -0.51 5.61 -15.05
C ILE A 64 -1.94 5.07 -15.20
N TYR A 65 -2.18 4.42 -16.33
CA TYR A 65 -3.46 3.76 -16.57
C TYR A 65 -3.63 2.53 -15.67
N ARG A 66 -4.78 2.46 -15.02
CA ARG A 66 -5.17 1.36 -14.11
C ARG A 66 -6.32 0.56 -14.72
N PRO A 67 -6.06 -0.63 -15.29
CA PRO A 67 -7.11 -1.44 -15.94
C PRO A 67 -8.29 -1.76 -15.03
N GLY A 68 -8.06 -1.92 -13.73
CA GLY A 68 -9.13 -2.20 -12.76
C GLY A 68 -10.13 -1.08 -12.54
N LEU A 69 -9.78 0.15 -12.94
CA LEU A 69 -10.61 1.34 -12.84
C LEU A 69 -10.96 1.92 -14.21
N ASP A 70 -10.35 1.40 -15.28
CA ASP A 70 -10.45 1.90 -16.67
C ASP A 70 -10.14 3.40 -16.78
N GLN A 71 -9.14 3.87 -16.02
CA GLN A 71 -8.75 5.28 -16.01
C GLN A 71 -7.27 5.46 -15.66
N VAL A 72 -6.73 6.65 -15.95
CA VAL A 72 -5.42 7.10 -15.49
C VAL A 72 -5.56 7.60 -14.05
N THR A 73 -4.69 7.13 -13.15
CA THR A 73 -4.69 7.55 -11.74
C THR A 73 -3.33 8.10 -11.33
N LEU A 74 -3.37 9.05 -10.40
CA LEU A 74 -2.22 9.51 -9.65
C LEU A 74 -2.07 8.66 -8.40
N ASP A 75 -0.91 8.05 -8.24
CA ASP A 75 -0.60 7.20 -7.08
C ASP A 75 0.78 7.55 -6.52
N PHE A 76 1.04 7.22 -5.27
CA PHE A 76 2.40 7.20 -4.74
C PHE A 76 3.20 6.01 -5.29
N PRO A 77 4.55 6.10 -5.28
CA PRO A 77 5.38 4.95 -5.62
C PRO A 77 4.98 3.73 -4.81
N GLY A 78 4.91 2.59 -5.48
CA GLY A 78 4.50 1.36 -4.82
C GLY A 78 4.91 0.10 -5.56
N GLY A 79 4.72 -1.02 -4.90
CA GLY A 79 5.09 -2.30 -5.47
C GLY A 79 4.63 -3.49 -4.65
N ARG A 80 4.86 -4.67 -5.19
CA ARG A 80 4.63 -5.93 -4.49
C ARG A 80 5.86 -6.32 -3.68
N VAL A 81 5.61 -7.03 -2.59
CA VAL A 81 6.64 -7.67 -1.78
C VAL A 81 6.75 -9.12 -2.21
N PRO A 82 7.89 -9.57 -2.77
CA PRO A 82 8.15 -10.98 -3.00
C PRO A 82 8.08 -11.78 -1.68
N PRO A 83 7.70 -13.08 -1.71
CA PRO A 83 7.51 -13.88 -0.50
C PRO A 83 8.73 -14.01 0.40
N ASP A 84 9.92 -13.88 -0.19
CA ASP A 84 11.23 -14.04 0.46
C ASP A 84 11.87 -12.71 0.87
N GLN A 85 11.15 -11.58 0.72
CA GLN A 85 11.67 -10.26 1.02
C GLN A 85 10.82 -9.54 2.08
N THR A 86 11.44 -8.58 2.76
CA THR A 86 10.74 -7.68 3.67
C THR A 86 10.26 -6.43 2.92
N PRO A 87 9.13 -5.83 3.34
CA PRO A 87 8.60 -4.62 2.70
C PRO A 87 9.60 -3.46 2.63
N GLU A 88 10.41 -3.28 3.66
CA GLU A 88 11.38 -2.18 3.76
C GLU A 88 12.50 -2.29 2.73
N ILE A 89 12.97 -3.50 2.44
CA ILE A 89 14.03 -3.75 1.44
C ILE A 89 13.59 -3.33 0.03
N MET A 90 12.28 -3.36 -0.25
CA MET A 90 11.73 -2.97 -1.56
C MET A 90 11.75 -1.46 -1.81
N VAL A 91 11.86 -0.64 -0.76
CA VAL A 91 11.70 0.82 -0.87
C VAL A 91 12.71 1.47 -1.82
N PRO A 92 14.03 1.23 -1.74
CA PRO A 92 15.00 1.85 -2.64
C PRO A 92 14.78 1.48 -4.10
N ASP A 93 14.49 0.21 -4.40
CA ASP A 93 14.28 -0.25 -5.78
C ASP A 93 13.01 0.35 -6.40
N ILE A 94 11.95 0.48 -5.62
CA ILE A 94 10.70 1.13 -6.05
C ILE A 94 10.96 2.60 -6.37
N LEU A 95 11.63 3.33 -5.47
CA LEU A 95 11.94 4.75 -5.67
C LEU A 95 12.85 4.98 -6.88
N LYS A 96 13.86 4.15 -7.07
CA LYS A 96 14.74 4.19 -8.26
C LYS A 96 13.95 3.95 -9.54
N ARG A 97 13.08 2.96 -9.56
CA ARG A 97 12.25 2.64 -10.72
C ARG A 97 11.28 3.75 -11.06
N GLU A 98 10.55 4.28 -10.08
CA GLU A 98 9.41 5.16 -10.32
C GLU A 98 9.75 6.65 -10.31
N LEU A 99 10.71 7.07 -9.51
CA LEU A 99 11.10 8.49 -9.39
C LEU A 99 12.57 8.75 -9.79
N GLY A 100 13.35 7.69 -10.05
CA GLY A 100 14.78 7.83 -10.34
C GLY A 100 15.64 8.17 -9.13
N ILE A 101 15.10 8.07 -7.92
CA ILE A 101 15.81 8.35 -6.67
C ILE A 101 16.71 7.16 -6.34
N VAL A 102 18.00 7.43 -6.15
CA VAL A 102 18.97 6.40 -5.75
C VAL A 102 19.04 6.27 -4.22
N PRO A 103 19.51 5.11 -3.72
CA PRO A 103 19.54 4.87 -2.27
C PRO A 103 20.31 5.94 -1.47
N GLU A 104 21.35 6.50 -2.06
CA GLU A 104 22.23 7.52 -1.46
C GLU A 104 21.51 8.85 -1.23
N ASP A 105 20.44 9.10 -1.99
CA ASP A 105 19.61 10.29 -1.84
C ASP A 105 18.57 10.15 -0.71
N ILE A 106 18.40 8.96 -0.12
CA ILE A 106 17.45 8.73 0.95
C ILE A 106 18.05 9.24 2.27
N PHE A 107 17.51 10.36 2.78
CA PHE A 107 17.94 10.93 4.05
C PHE A 107 17.31 10.23 5.25
N LYS A 108 16.01 9.88 5.16
CA LYS A 108 15.27 9.22 6.24
C LYS A 108 14.17 8.32 5.67
N LEU A 109 14.09 7.11 6.23
CA LEU A 109 13.01 6.17 5.98
C LEU A 109 12.30 5.88 7.29
N THR A 110 10.97 5.98 7.30
CA THR A 110 10.13 5.73 8.48
C THR A 110 8.97 4.81 8.09
N ALA A 111 8.82 3.69 8.76
CA ALA A 111 7.64 2.85 8.60
C ALA A 111 6.42 3.52 9.23
N LEU A 112 5.31 3.58 8.50
CA LEU A 112 4.03 4.12 8.97
C LEU A 112 3.22 3.06 9.71
N ASN A 113 3.41 1.80 9.35
CA ASN A 113 2.84 0.66 10.06
C ASN A 113 3.86 -0.49 10.10
N ARG A 114 3.89 -1.23 11.22
CA ARG A 114 4.89 -2.30 11.42
C ARG A 114 4.39 -3.68 11.02
N THR A 115 3.09 -3.94 11.15
CA THR A 115 2.50 -5.28 10.97
C THR A 115 1.78 -5.45 9.64
N GLY A 116 1.73 -4.39 8.82
CA GLY A 116 0.90 -4.35 7.63
C GLY A 116 -0.59 -4.30 7.95
N TRP A 117 -1.36 -3.62 7.12
CA TRP A 117 -2.82 -3.53 7.27
C TRP A 117 -3.52 -4.39 6.23
N ALA A 118 -4.55 -5.12 6.66
CA ALA A 118 -5.40 -5.86 5.73
C ALA A 118 -6.08 -4.89 4.76
N ILE A 119 -5.88 -5.09 3.45
CA ILE A 119 -6.45 -4.21 2.43
C ILE A 119 -7.96 -4.46 2.28
N ASN A 120 -8.34 -5.73 2.29
CA ASN A 120 -9.73 -6.15 2.24
C ASN A 120 -9.84 -7.52 2.93
N SER A 121 -10.11 -7.52 4.24
CA SER A 121 -10.10 -8.71 5.09
C SER A 121 -11.17 -9.74 4.72
N SER A 122 -12.24 -9.33 4.04
CA SER A 122 -13.28 -10.25 3.59
C SER A 122 -12.98 -10.91 2.24
N PHE A 123 -11.97 -10.42 1.51
CA PHE A 123 -11.75 -10.86 0.14
C PHE A 123 -10.31 -11.29 -0.16
N SER A 124 -9.33 -10.78 0.60
CA SER A 124 -7.90 -10.98 0.29
C SER A 124 -7.06 -11.12 1.55
N ASN A 125 -6.02 -11.96 1.45
CA ASN A 125 -4.96 -12.04 2.46
C ASN A 125 -3.96 -10.87 2.41
N GLN A 126 -4.02 -10.04 1.36
CA GLN A 126 -3.03 -9.01 1.06
C GLN A 126 -2.94 -7.96 2.17
N LYS A 127 -1.72 -7.64 2.58
CA LYS A 127 -1.41 -6.56 3.52
C LYS A 127 -0.78 -5.37 2.81
N LEU A 128 -1.01 -4.18 3.35
CA LEU A 128 -0.39 -2.94 2.94
C LEU A 128 0.66 -2.50 3.95
N TYR A 129 1.86 -2.23 3.49
CA TYR A 129 2.94 -1.61 4.23
C TYR A 129 3.18 -0.20 3.72
N GLY A 130 3.18 0.77 4.61
CA GLY A 130 3.41 2.18 4.30
C GLY A 130 4.75 2.67 4.81
N PHE A 131 5.43 3.45 3.99
CA PHE A 131 6.67 4.13 4.36
C PHE A 131 6.59 5.62 4.02
N ALA A 132 7.20 6.44 4.87
CA ALA A 132 7.48 7.83 4.59
C ALA A 132 9.00 7.97 4.35
N VAL A 133 9.36 8.51 3.20
CA VAL A 133 10.76 8.69 2.79
C VAL A 133 11.03 10.17 2.57
N GLN A 134 12.02 10.69 3.26
CA GLN A 134 12.58 12.02 3.01
C GLN A 134 13.88 11.86 2.23
N ILE A 135 14.00 12.54 1.12
CA ILE A 135 15.24 12.61 0.34
C ILE A 135 16.01 13.90 0.62
N HIS A 136 17.30 13.89 0.35
CA HIS A 136 18.14 15.08 0.52
C HIS A 136 17.60 16.25 -0.30
N PRO A 137 17.64 17.50 0.22
CA PRO A 137 17.15 18.67 -0.51
C PRO A 137 17.86 18.91 -1.84
N ASP A 138 19.12 18.54 -1.94
CA ASP A 138 19.96 18.64 -3.13
C ASP A 138 19.96 17.40 -4.02
N ALA A 139 19.24 16.33 -3.61
CA ALA A 139 19.08 15.13 -4.42
C ALA A 139 18.57 15.44 -5.84
N ALA A 140 19.24 14.89 -6.83
CA ALA A 140 18.78 15.00 -8.21
C ALA A 140 17.56 14.11 -8.44
N VAL A 141 16.43 14.71 -8.82
CA VAL A 141 15.23 13.98 -9.25
C VAL A 141 15.09 14.08 -10.76
N ILE A 142 14.66 13.00 -11.38
CA ILE A 142 14.42 12.96 -12.83
C ILE A 142 13.08 13.64 -13.08
N SER A 143 13.09 14.87 -13.63
CA SER A 143 11.88 15.69 -13.82
C SER A 143 10.80 14.98 -14.63
N GLU A 144 11.19 14.20 -15.64
CA GLU A 144 10.28 13.44 -16.51
C GLU A 144 9.55 12.31 -15.78
N LYS A 145 10.04 11.90 -14.59
CA LYS A 145 9.38 10.91 -13.75
C LYS A 145 8.44 11.51 -12.71
N ILE A 146 8.48 12.83 -12.51
CA ILE A 146 7.62 13.53 -11.56
C ILE A 146 6.35 13.98 -12.28
N GLY A 147 5.21 13.40 -11.91
CA GLY A 147 3.91 13.74 -12.47
C GLY A 147 3.20 14.85 -11.69
N ALA A 148 3.40 14.89 -10.38
CA ALA A 148 2.80 15.92 -9.52
C ALA A 148 3.61 16.15 -8.25
N THR A 149 3.47 17.36 -7.70
CA THR A 149 3.99 17.73 -6.37
C THR A 149 2.91 18.44 -5.57
N TYR A 150 2.89 18.21 -4.25
CA TYR A 150 1.93 18.85 -3.34
C TYR A 150 2.65 19.37 -2.12
N PRO A 151 2.42 20.65 -1.75
CA PRO A 151 3.00 21.20 -0.53
C PRO A 151 2.55 20.45 0.72
N ILE A 152 3.45 20.28 1.69
CA ILE A 152 3.15 19.67 2.98
C ILE A 152 2.53 20.74 3.91
N THR A 153 1.42 21.30 3.45
CA THR A 153 0.55 22.23 4.16
C THR A 153 -0.84 21.65 4.26
N PHE A 154 -1.67 22.20 5.16
CA PHE A 154 -3.07 21.74 5.28
C PHE A 154 -3.81 21.80 3.94
N SER A 155 -3.69 22.89 3.18
CA SER A 155 -4.32 23.04 1.87
C SER A 155 -3.75 22.08 0.82
N GLY A 156 -2.41 21.90 0.81
CA GLY A 156 -1.76 20.98 -0.14
C GLY A 156 -2.11 19.52 0.12
N ILE A 157 -2.17 19.10 1.39
CA ILE A 157 -2.60 17.74 1.76
C ILE A 157 -4.06 17.51 1.37
N ASN A 158 -4.95 18.50 1.58
CA ASN A 158 -6.34 18.38 1.15
C ASN A 158 -6.46 18.29 -0.38
N ALA A 159 -5.71 19.06 -1.14
CA ALA A 159 -5.66 18.97 -2.60
C ALA A 159 -5.18 17.58 -3.05
N LEU A 160 -4.07 17.10 -2.49
CA LEU A 160 -3.56 15.76 -2.74
C LEU A 160 -4.62 14.68 -2.48
N LEU A 161 -5.31 14.76 -1.33
CA LEU A 161 -6.38 13.79 -1.00
C LEU A 161 -7.57 13.85 -1.96
N GLN A 162 -7.86 14.99 -2.59
CA GLN A 162 -8.90 15.06 -3.63
C GLN A 162 -8.48 14.37 -4.92
N ASP A 163 -7.21 14.48 -5.30
CA ASP A 163 -6.68 13.92 -6.54
C ASP A 163 -6.36 12.43 -6.44
N LEU A 164 -6.10 11.92 -5.22
CA LEU A 164 -5.85 10.51 -4.99
C LEU A 164 -7.15 9.69 -5.02
N THR A 165 -7.31 8.81 -6.01
CA THR A 165 -8.42 7.85 -6.06
C THR A 165 -8.13 6.56 -5.30
N CYS A 166 -6.84 6.19 -5.18
CA CYS A 166 -6.39 4.97 -4.51
C CYS A 166 -6.57 5.05 -2.99
N LEU A 167 -7.44 4.19 -2.44
CA LEU A 167 -7.68 4.11 -0.99
C LEU A 167 -6.39 3.86 -0.19
N GLN A 168 -5.49 3.03 -0.72
CA GLN A 168 -4.23 2.70 -0.06
C GLN A 168 -3.33 3.94 0.07
N CYS A 169 -3.20 4.72 -1.00
CA CYS A 169 -2.45 5.98 -0.99
C CYS A 169 -3.06 6.99 0.00
N ARG A 170 -4.39 7.13 -0.04
CA ARG A 170 -5.12 8.01 0.89
C ARG A 170 -4.89 7.61 2.36
N ALA A 171 -5.01 6.32 2.67
CA ALA A 171 -4.81 5.81 4.02
C ALA A 171 -3.40 6.11 4.55
N MET A 172 -2.37 5.97 3.68
CA MET A 172 -1.00 6.28 4.07
C MET A 172 -0.77 7.77 4.33
N VAL A 173 -1.37 8.67 3.52
CA VAL A 173 -1.29 10.13 3.77
C VAL A 173 -1.94 10.48 5.10
N LEU A 174 -3.13 9.95 5.38
CA LEU A 174 -3.86 10.21 6.63
C LEU A 174 -3.12 9.66 7.84
N GLU A 175 -2.53 8.47 7.75
CA GLU A 175 -1.73 7.90 8.82
C GLU A 175 -0.46 8.71 9.09
N TRP A 176 0.24 9.10 8.03
CA TRP A 176 1.41 9.96 8.15
C TRP A 176 1.05 11.29 8.83
N GLU A 177 -0.05 11.93 8.44
CA GLU A 177 -0.52 13.18 9.03
C GLU A 177 -0.88 12.99 10.51
N ARG A 178 -1.54 11.88 10.87
CA ARG A 178 -1.83 11.53 12.26
C ARG A 178 -0.55 11.39 13.10
N ILE A 179 0.46 10.67 12.57
CA ILE A 179 1.74 10.48 13.28
C ILE A 179 2.47 11.80 13.44
N ARG A 180 2.52 12.61 12.37
CA ARG A 180 3.22 13.90 12.37
C ARG A 180 2.63 14.91 13.36
N THR A 181 1.32 14.91 13.50
CA THR A 181 0.59 15.87 14.36
C THR A 181 0.36 15.36 15.77
N SER A 182 0.67 14.09 16.06
CA SER A 182 0.58 13.57 17.42
C SER A 182 1.66 14.19 18.30
N PRO A 183 1.31 14.67 19.50
CA PRO A 183 2.31 15.13 20.44
C PRO A 183 3.26 13.99 20.79
N VAL A 184 4.56 14.28 20.75
CA VAL A 184 5.58 13.34 21.25
C VAL A 184 5.33 13.17 22.76
N MET A 185 4.85 11.98 23.14
CA MET A 185 4.74 11.61 24.56
C MET A 185 6.13 11.32 25.13
#